data_d1fa91916bac22db10006589d0a83d07
#
_entry.id   d1fa91916bac22db10006589d0a83d07
#
_cell.length_a   1.000
_cell.length_b   1.000
_cell.length_c   1.000
_cell.angle_alpha   90.00
_cell.angle_beta   90.00
_cell.angle_gamma   90.00
#
_symmetry.space_group_name_H-M   'P 1'
#
loop_
_entity.id
_entity.type
_entity.pdbx_description
1 polymer ?
#
loop_
_entity_poly.entity_id
_entity_poly.type
_entity_poly.pdbx_seq_one_letter_code
_entity_poly.pdbx_strand_id
1 'polypeptide(L)'
;NVSVDSLDPKMFYQITGENMFHQVMEGIDAAFDAGFEQVKINTVLLKDLNSQELPKFLEWIKTRPIQLRFIELMQTGEMDSLFSKHHVSGVSIRNHLIANGWLLKIKDNNDGPAQVFYHPDYIGEIGLIMPYEKNFCESCNRLRISAKGKLHLCLFGEDGVELRDLLADDSQQPQLIERIQTSLNTKAVSH
;
A
#
# COMPACT_ATOMS: atom_id res chain seq x y z
N ASN A 1 6.87 4.62 -6.44
CA ASN A 1 6.05 3.43 -6.18
C ASN A 1 5.61 2.80 -7.49
N VAL A 2 5.76 1.50 -7.65
CA VAL A 2 5.35 0.71 -8.82
C VAL A 2 4.48 -0.45 -8.34
N SER A 3 3.44 -0.82 -9.08
CA SER A 3 2.60 -1.98 -8.77
C SER A 3 3.08 -3.19 -9.56
N VAL A 4 3.36 -4.30 -8.86
CA VAL A 4 3.75 -5.59 -9.46
C VAL A 4 3.07 -6.70 -8.65
N ASP A 5 1.94 -7.20 -9.15
CA ASP A 5 1.15 -8.18 -8.41
C ASP A 5 1.65 -9.62 -8.60
N SER A 6 2.56 -9.88 -9.55
CA SER A 6 3.20 -11.18 -9.74
C SER A 6 4.54 -11.02 -10.48
N LEU A 7 5.49 -11.90 -10.19
CA LEU A 7 6.75 -12.05 -10.94
C LEU A 7 6.66 -13.11 -12.05
N ASP A 8 5.50 -13.72 -12.25
CA ASP A 8 5.21 -14.57 -13.39
C ASP A 8 4.41 -13.77 -14.44
N PRO A 9 4.90 -13.62 -15.69
CA PRO A 9 4.22 -12.82 -16.71
C PRO A 9 2.79 -13.27 -17.02
N LYS A 10 2.50 -14.58 -16.93
CA LYS A 10 1.15 -15.10 -17.18
C LYS A 10 0.21 -14.77 -16.03
N MET A 11 0.70 -14.93 -14.79
CA MET A 11 -0.06 -14.56 -13.60
C MET A 11 -0.26 -13.04 -13.52
N PHE A 12 0.76 -12.24 -13.87
CA PHE A 12 0.65 -10.79 -13.98
C PHE A 12 -0.48 -10.40 -14.95
N TYR A 13 -0.51 -10.99 -16.14
CA TYR A 13 -1.60 -10.77 -17.11
C TYR A 13 -2.96 -11.21 -16.56
N GLN A 14 -3.04 -12.36 -15.89
CA GLN A 14 -4.28 -12.87 -15.31
C GLN A 14 -4.87 -11.92 -14.24
N ILE A 15 -4.00 -11.28 -13.46
CA ILE A 15 -4.42 -10.36 -12.38
C ILE A 15 -4.76 -8.99 -12.95
N THR A 16 -3.92 -8.44 -13.83
CA THR A 16 -4.03 -7.05 -14.30
C THR A 16 -4.87 -6.89 -15.56
N GLY A 17 -5.02 -7.94 -16.36
CA GLY A 17 -5.60 -7.88 -17.70
C GLY A 17 -4.66 -7.31 -18.78
N GLU A 18 -3.42 -6.92 -18.41
CA GLU A 18 -2.49 -6.18 -19.26
C GLU A 18 -1.20 -6.97 -19.52
N ASN A 19 -0.79 -7.09 -20.78
CA ASN A 19 0.45 -7.76 -21.16
C ASN A 19 1.66 -6.80 -21.12
N MET A 20 1.86 -6.17 -19.96
CA MET A 20 2.85 -5.10 -19.75
C MET A 20 3.96 -5.49 -18.77
N PHE A 21 4.07 -6.79 -18.41
CA PHE A 21 5.04 -7.24 -17.41
C PHE A 21 6.47 -6.78 -17.70
N HIS A 22 6.94 -7.01 -18.93
CA HIS A 22 8.32 -6.65 -19.30
C HIS A 22 8.57 -5.16 -19.23
N GLN A 23 7.62 -4.33 -19.72
CA GLN A 23 7.73 -2.87 -19.67
C GLN A 23 7.75 -2.35 -18.23
N VAL A 24 6.98 -2.97 -17.33
CA VAL A 24 7.01 -2.62 -15.89
C VAL A 24 8.37 -2.96 -15.28
N MET A 25 8.94 -4.13 -15.60
CA MET A 25 10.27 -4.52 -15.11
C MET A 25 11.37 -3.60 -15.65
N GLU A 26 11.34 -3.29 -16.94
CA GLU A 26 12.25 -2.30 -17.56
C GLU A 26 12.10 -0.91 -16.92
N GLY A 27 10.87 -0.50 -16.58
CA GLY A 27 10.62 0.76 -15.88
C GLY A 27 11.21 0.80 -14.46
N ILE A 28 11.23 -0.34 -13.76
CA ILE A 28 11.90 -0.46 -12.45
C ILE A 28 13.42 -0.34 -12.60
N ASP A 29 14.00 -1.02 -13.60
CA ASP A 29 15.44 -0.95 -13.85
C ASP A 29 15.82 0.48 -14.27
N ALA A 30 15.05 1.13 -15.13
CA ALA A 30 15.26 2.53 -15.52
C ALA A 30 15.16 3.50 -14.34
N ALA A 31 14.34 3.22 -13.33
CA ALA A 31 14.29 4.05 -12.12
C ALA A 31 15.62 3.97 -11.35
N PHE A 32 16.22 2.79 -11.22
CA PHE A 32 17.55 2.65 -10.58
C PHE A 32 18.65 3.33 -11.42
N ASP A 33 18.62 3.19 -12.74
CA ASP A 33 19.56 3.86 -13.65
C ASP A 33 19.44 5.39 -13.58
N ALA A 34 18.25 5.91 -13.29
CA ALA A 34 18.00 7.33 -13.05
C ALA A 34 18.43 7.82 -11.66
N GLY A 35 18.99 6.94 -10.81
CA GLY A 35 19.55 7.30 -9.50
C GLY A 35 18.56 7.22 -8.33
N PHE A 36 17.40 6.57 -8.48
CA PHE A 36 16.55 6.28 -7.31
C PHE A 36 17.23 5.23 -6.43
N GLU A 37 17.55 5.59 -5.20
CA GLU A 37 18.22 4.70 -4.25
C GLU A 37 17.32 3.58 -3.73
N GLN A 38 16.00 3.81 -3.69
CA GLN A 38 15.00 2.83 -3.26
C GLN A 38 13.73 2.94 -4.11
N VAL A 39 13.26 1.80 -4.60
CA VAL A 39 11.97 1.66 -5.28
C VAL A 39 11.00 0.90 -4.38
N LYS A 40 9.77 1.39 -4.24
CA LYS A 40 8.71 0.73 -3.48
C LYS A 40 7.79 -0.02 -4.43
N ILE A 41 7.72 -1.34 -4.28
CA ILE A 41 6.85 -2.20 -5.07
C ILE A 41 5.63 -2.56 -4.24
N ASN A 42 4.44 -2.34 -4.79
CA ASN A 42 3.18 -2.72 -4.16
C ASN A 42 2.64 -3.97 -4.84
N THR A 43 2.28 -4.97 -4.05
CA THR A 43 1.71 -6.25 -4.48
C THR A 43 0.47 -6.51 -3.64
N VAL A 44 -0.70 -6.53 -4.26
CA VAL A 44 -1.94 -6.93 -3.57
C VAL A 44 -1.94 -8.46 -3.41
N LEU A 45 -2.09 -8.93 -2.17
CA LEU A 45 -2.17 -10.34 -1.86
C LEU A 45 -3.53 -10.91 -2.31
N LEU A 46 -3.47 -11.92 -3.16
CA LEU A 46 -4.66 -12.59 -3.70
C LEU A 46 -4.54 -14.09 -3.48
N LYS A 47 -5.48 -14.64 -2.70
CA LYS A 47 -5.59 -16.08 -2.46
C LYS A 47 -5.72 -16.82 -3.79
N ASP A 48 -5.06 -17.97 -3.90
CA ASP A 48 -5.07 -18.86 -5.07
C ASP A 48 -4.50 -18.26 -6.38
N LEU A 49 -3.96 -17.02 -6.31
CA LEU A 49 -3.29 -16.37 -7.43
C LEU A 49 -1.79 -16.17 -7.11
N ASN A 50 -1.43 -15.12 -6.35
CA ASN A 50 -0.05 -14.78 -6.07
C ASN A 50 0.41 -15.06 -4.62
N SER A 51 -0.48 -15.50 -3.74
CA SER A 51 -0.14 -15.75 -2.32
C SER A 51 0.97 -16.79 -2.10
N GLN A 52 1.27 -17.61 -3.10
CA GLN A 52 2.34 -18.63 -3.07
C GLN A 52 3.67 -18.13 -3.66
N GLU A 53 3.73 -16.90 -4.18
CA GLU A 53 4.95 -16.39 -4.85
C GLU A 53 5.96 -15.75 -3.88
N LEU A 54 5.72 -15.77 -2.56
CA LEU A 54 6.65 -15.21 -1.57
C LEU A 54 8.11 -15.63 -1.80
N PRO A 55 8.46 -16.91 -2.07
CA PRO A 55 9.85 -17.30 -2.29
C PRO A 55 10.49 -16.61 -3.51
N LYS A 56 9.72 -16.41 -4.60
CA LYS A 56 10.21 -15.73 -5.80
C LYS A 56 10.47 -14.24 -5.50
N PHE A 57 9.57 -13.59 -4.78
CA PHE A 57 9.72 -12.21 -4.38
C PHE A 57 10.91 -12.02 -3.43
N LEU A 58 11.13 -12.89 -2.48
CA LEU A 58 12.29 -12.86 -1.59
C LEU A 58 13.59 -12.96 -2.38
N GLU A 59 13.70 -13.90 -3.31
CA GLU A 59 14.89 -14.02 -4.16
C GLU A 59 15.12 -12.76 -5.00
N TRP A 60 14.06 -12.17 -5.53
CA TRP A 60 14.14 -10.95 -6.35
C TRP A 60 14.69 -9.74 -5.59
N ILE A 61 14.28 -9.54 -4.32
CA ILE A 61 14.74 -8.41 -3.48
C ILE A 61 16.06 -8.67 -2.78
N LYS A 62 16.60 -9.88 -2.85
CA LYS A 62 17.82 -10.24 -2.13
C LYS A 62 19.01 -9.36 -2.52
N THR A 63 19.11 -9.01 -3.80
CA THR A 63 20.20 -8.22 -4.37
C THR A 63 19.78 -6.84 -4.87
N ARG A 64 18.53 -6.41 -4.61
CA ARG A 64 17.98 -5.14 -5.11
C ARG A 64 17.46 -4.28 -3.96
N PRO A 65 17.71 -2.96 -3.93
CA PRO A 65 17.22 -2.05 -2.90
C PRO A 65 15.73 -1.74 -3.07
N ILE A 66 14.92 -2.78 -3.11
CA ILE A 66 13.46 -2.73 -3.27
C ILE A 66 12.81 -2.85 -1.89
N GLN A 67 11.87 -1.97 -1.57
CA GLN A 67 10.92 -2.18 -0.50
C GLN A 67 9.66 -2.81 -1.09
N LEU A 68 9.55 -4.13 -1.03
CA LEU A 68 8.38 -4.87 -1.47
C LEU A 68 7.27 -4.79 -0.41
N ARG A 69 6.07 -4.35 -0.79
CA ARG A 69 4.93 -4.20 0.09
C ARG A 69 3.81 -5.14 -0.31
N PHE A 70 3.55 -6.12 0.51
CA PHE A 70 2.35 -6.93 0.41
C PHE A 70 1.17 -6.22 1.07
N ILE A 71 0.09 -6.07 0.33
CA ILE A 71 -1.10 -5.35 0.76
C ILE A 71 -2.25 -6.35 0.78
N GLU A 72 -2.88 -6.55 1.93
CA GLU A 72 -4.12 -7.34 1.98
C GLU A 72 -5.19 -6.69 1.11
N LEU A 73 -5.92 -7.52 0.37
CA LEU A 73 -7.05 -7.06 -0.42
C LEU A 73 -8.07 -6.37 0.50
N MET A 74 -8.47 -5.16 0.13
CA MET A 74 -9.41 -4.36 0.90
C MET A 74 -10.81 -4.46 0.30
N GLN A 75 -11.80 -4.66 1.17
CA GLN A 75 -13.19 -4.59 0.77
C GLN A 75 -13.59 -3.12 0.57
N THR A 76 -13.72 -2.71 -0.69
CA THR A 76 -14.10 -1.35 -1.07
C THR A 76 -15.22 -1.39 -2.10
N GLY A 77 -16.29 -0.62 -1.88
CA GLY A 77 -17.43 -0.55 -2.79
C GLY A 77 -18.12 -1.90 -3.04
N GLU A 78 -18.55 -2.16 -4.26
CA GLU A 78 -19.31 -3.36 -4.65
C GLU A 78 -18.44 -4.62 -4.91
N MET A 79 -17.22 -4.69 -4.33
CA MET A 79 -16.27 -5.78 -4.60
C MET A 79 -16.40 -6.99 -3.67
N ASP A 80 -17.54 -7.22 -3.06
CA ASP A 80 -17.79 -8.29 -2.07
C ASP A 80 -17.44 -9.69 -2.59
N SER A 81 -17.77 -9.99 -3.83
CA SER A 81 -17.48 -11.29 -4.45
C SER A 81 -15.98 -11.52 -4.69
N LEU A 82 -15.24 -10.49 -5.11
CA LEU A 82 -13.81 -10.55 -5.30
C LEU A 82 -13.10 -10.70 -3.94
N PHE A 83 -13.54 -9.90 -2.96
CA PHE A 83 -12.99 -9.95 -1.61
C PHE A 83 -13.18 -11.33 -0.97
N SER A 84 -14.42 -11.85 -0.93
CA SER A 84 -14.69 -13.15 -0.31
C SER A 84 -13.96 -14.30 -0.97
N LYS A 85 -13.69 -14.21 -2.28
CA LYS A 85 -12.97 -15.25 -3.03
C LYS A 85 -11.45 -15.18 -2.86
N HIS A 86 -10.87 -13.97 -2.86
CA HIS A 86 -9.43 -13.79 -2.99
C HIS A 86 -8.76 -13.13 -1.79
N HIS A 87 -9.49 -12.74 -0.74
CA HIS A 87 -8.85 -12.22 0.46
C HIS A 87 -7.98 -13.27 1.14
N VAL A 88 -6.79 -12.86 1.55
CA VAL A 88 -5.88 -13.64 2.39
C VAL A 88 -5.11 -12.70 3.30
N SER A 89 -5.00 -13.08 4.58
CA SER A 89 -4.28 -12.26 5.56
C SER A 89 -2.77 -12.35 5.38
N GLY A 90 -2.09 -11.20 5.58
CA GLY A 90 -0.62 -11.12 5.61
C GLY A 90 0.03 -11.73 6.85
N VAL A 91 -0.76 -12.15 7.84
CA VAL A 91 -0.25 -12.75 9.09
C VAL A 91 0.61 -13.98 8.83
N SER A 92 0.27 -14.81 7.85
CA SER A 92 1.07 -15.97 7.46
C SER A 92 2.45 -15.57 6.95
N ILE A 93 2.53 -14.51 6.14
CA ILE A 93 3.80 -13.95 5.65
C ILE A 93 4.61 -13.39 6.82
N ARG A 94 3.99 -12.60 7.71
CA ARG A 94 4.65 -12.08 8.90
C ARG A 94 5.27 -13.19 9.74
N ASN A 95 4.52 -14.23 10.02
CA ASN A 95 5.01 -15.37 10.82
C ASN A 95 6.16 -16.09 10.11
N HIS A 96 6.09 -16.26 8.79
CA HIS A 96 7.17 -16.82 8.00
C HIS A 96 8.44 -15.96 8.05
N LEU A 97 8.31 -14.63 7.91
CA LEU A 97 9.45 -13.71 8.00
C LEU A 97 10.13 -13.80 9.36
N ILE A 98 9.36 -13.70 10.45
CA ILE A 98 9.90 -13.77 11.83
C ILE A 98 10.61 -15.12 12.07
N ALA A 99 10.00 -16.24 11.65
CA ALA A 99 10.57 -17.57 11.81
C ALA A 99 11.88 -17.76 11.00
N ASN A 100 12.12 -16.94 9.97
CA ASN A 100 13.32 -16.96 9.14
C ASN A 100 14.28 -15.80 9.41
N GLY A 101 14.22 -15.19 10.61
CA GLY A 101 15.21 -14.23 11.07
C GLY A 101 15.02 -12.80 10.61
N TRP A 102 13.90 -12.47 9.96
CA TRP A 102 13.57 -11.09 9.61
C TRP A 102 13.21 -10.29 10.85
N LEU A 103 13.71 -9.07 10.93
CA LEU A 103 13.54 -8.16 12.06
C LEU A 103 12.61 -7.01 11.69
N LEU A 104 11.67 -6.70 12.58
CA LEU A 104 10.77 -5.56 12.40
C LEU A 104 11.53 -4.24 12.60
N LYS A 105 11.43 -3.33 11.64
CA LYS A 105 11.93 -1.95 11.77
C LYS A 105 11.07 -1.17 12.76
N ILE A 106 11.73 -0.37 13.60
CA ILE A 106 11.05 0.62 14.44
C ILE A 106 10.49 1.71 13.51
N LYS A 107 9.21 2.02 13.66
CA LYS A 107 8.55 3.08 12.89
C LYS A 107 8.89 4.46 13.43
N ASP A 108 9.12 5.39 12.51
CA ASP A 108 9.09 6.82 12.79
C ASP A 108 7.67 7.39 12.62
N ASN A 109 7.40 8.55 13.23
CA ASN A 109 6.08 9.21 13.19
C ASN A 109 5.60 9.54 11.76
N ASN A 110 6.53 9.65 10.80
CA ASN A 110 6.24 9.97 9.40
C ASN A 110 6.11 8.72 8.51
N ASP A 111 6.33 7.53 9.07
CA ASP A 111 6.24 6.28 8.32
C ASP A 111 4.79 5.98 7.94
N GLY A 112 4.64 5.35 6.78
CA GLY A 112 3.35 4.86 6.30
C GLY A 112 2.82 3.67 7.14
N PRO A 113 1.67 3.09 6.76
CA PRO A 113 1.01 2.03 7.54
C PRO A 113 1.72 0.68 7.47
N ALA A 114 2.71 0.50 6.60
CA ALA A 114 3.39 -0.78 6.45
C ALA A 114 4.20 -1.14 7.71
N GLN A 115 4.10 -2.40 8.15
CA GLN A 115 5.09 -3.01 9.04
C GLN A 115 6.27 -3.43 8.18
N VAL A 116 7.44 -2.81 8.37
CA VAL A 116 8.60 -3.04 7.51
C VAL A 116 9.58 -3.99 8.19
N PHE A 117 9.98 -5.03 7.49
CA PHE A 117 10.92 -6.05 7.93
C PHE A 117 12.19 -5.99 7.09
N TYR A 118 13.33 -6.19 7.71
CA TYR A 118 14.65 -6.31 7.08
C TYR A 118 15.36 -7.58 7.52
N HIS A 119 16.31 -8.04 6.71
CA HIS A 119 17.15 -9.19 7.03
C HIS A 119 18.60 -8.91 6.61
N PRO A 120 19.64 -9.29 7.41
CA PRO A 120 21.04 -8.98 7.10
C PRO A 120 21.53 -9.49 5.73
N ASP A 121 20.98 -10.62 5.25
CA ASP A 121 21.38 -11.24 3.98
C ASP A 121 20.63 -10.65 2.76
N TYR A 122 19.79 -9.65 2.94
CA TYR A 122 18.97 -9.03 1.89
C TYR A 122 19.24 -7.54 1.80
N ILE A 123 19.39 -7.03 0.58
CA ILE A 123 19.45 -5.58 0.32
C ILE A 123 18.05 -4.95 0.42
N GLY A 124 17.04 -5.65 -0.06
CA GLY A 124 15.68 -5.20 -0.03
C GLY A 124 14.96 -5.46 1.29
N GLU A 125 13.77 -4.91 1.41
CA GLU A 125 12.92 -4.96 2.61
C GLU A 125 11.52 -5.48 2.26
N ILE A 126 10.82 -6.05 3.25
CA ILE A 126 9.42 -6.45 3.13
C ILE A 126 8.54 -5.54 3.97
N GLY A 127 7.54 -4.94 3.35
CA GLY A 127 6.46 -4.21 4.03
C GLY A 127 5.17 -5.02 4.05
N LEU A 128 4.45 -5.04 5.15
CA LEU A 128 3.11 -5.64 5.26
C LEU A 128 2.10 -4.55 5.57
N ILE A 129 1.06 -4.42 4.75
CA ILE A 129 -0.08 -3.53 4.95
C ILE A 129 -1.29 -4.41 5.20
N MET A 130 -1.68 -4.52 6.48
CA MET A 130 -2.72 -5.42 6.98
C MET A 130 -3.86 -4.61 7.61
N PRO A 131 -4.80 -4.09 6.79
CA PRO A 131 -5.82 -3.15 7.24
C PRO A 131 -6.85 -3.74 8.22
N TYR A 132 -6.93 -5.06 8.32
CA TYR A 132 -7.84 -5.77 9.23
C TYR A 132 -7.17 -6.15 10.57
N GLU A 133 -5.90 -5.79 10.76
CA GLU A 133 -5.22 -6.01 12.04
C GLU A 133 -5.66 -4.96 13.07
N LYS A 134 -5.78 -5.37 14.34
CA LYS A 134 -6.04 -4.43 15.45
C LYS A 134 -5.02 -3.31 15.43
N ASN A 135 -5.46 -2.09 15.70
CA ASN A 135 -4.63 -0.89 15.80
C ASN A 135 -4.11 -0.35 14.44
N PHE A 136 -4.45 -0.96 13.29
CA PHE A 136 -4.06 -0.40 11.99
C PHE A 136 -4.59 1.02 11.79
N CYS A 137 -5.82 1.27 12.22
CA CYS A 137 -6.49 2.57 12.08
C CYS A 137 -6.03 3.60 13.11
N GLU A 138 -5.54 3.19 14.28
CA GLU A 138 -5.11 4.08 15.37
C GLU A 138 -3.95 4.99 14.97
N SER A 139 -3.00 4.47 14.18
CA SER A 139 -1.84 5.21 13.69
C SER A 139 -2.02 5.78 12.27
N CYS A 140 -3.24 5.77 11.74
CA CYS A 140 -3.48 6.18 10.36
C CYS A 140 -3.51 7.72 10.24
N ASN A 141 -2.49 8.30 9.61
CA ASN A 141 -2.36 9.73 9.33
C ASN A 141 -2.77 10.11 7.88
N ARG A 142 -3.48 9.23 7.16
CA ARG A 142 -3.78 9.43 5.75
C ARG A 142 -5.04 10.22 5.53
N LEU A 143 -4.96 11.10 4.54
CA LEU A 143 -6.06 11.86 3.98
C LEU A 143 -6.08 11.64 2.47
N ARG A 144 -7.25 11.78 1.86
CA ARG A 144 -7.42 11.73 0.41
C ARG A 144 -8.31 12.87 -0.03
N ILE A 145 -7.97 13.45 -1.18
CA ILE A 145 -8.85 14.41 -1.85
C ILE A 145 -9.30 13.75 -3.16
N SER A 146 -10.61 13.65 -3.35
CA SER A 146 -11.17 13.13 -4.59
C SER A 146 -11.02 14.14 -5.74
N ALA A 147 -11.16 13.68 -6.98
CA ALA A 147 -11.20 14.54 -8.17
C ALA A 147 -12.37 15.55 -8.13
N LYS A 148 -13.37 15.32 -7.28
CA LYS A 148 -14.50 16.24 -7.07
C LYS A 148 -14.25 17.29 -5.98
N GLY A 149 -13.07 17.30 -5.35
CA GLY A 149 -12.71 18.23 -4.28
C GLY A 149 -13.29 17.86 -2.91
N LYS A 150 -13.59 16.59 -2.65
CA LYS A 150 -14.00 16.10 -1.34
C LYS A 150 -12.80 15.55 -0.57
N LEU A 151 -12.68 15.92 0.70
CA LEU A 151 -11.71 15.37 1.64
C LEU A 151 -12.28 14.10 2.28
N HIS A 152 -11.62 12.97 2.07
CA HIS A 152 -11.92 11.71 2.73
C HIS A 152 -10.91 11.44 3.85
N LEU A 153 -11.40 11.30 5.06
CA LEU A 153 -10.58 11.02 6.26
C LEU A 153 -10.19 9.54 6.38
N CYS A 154 -10.96 8.65 5.75
CA CYS A 154 -10.76 7.21 5.74
C CYS A 154 -11.00 6.64 4.34
N LEU A 155 -10.32 5.54 3.98
CA LEU A 155 -10.57 4.81 2.73
C LEU A 155 -11.92 4.10 2.74
N PHE A 156 -12.33 3.63 3.92
CA PHE A 156 -13.56 2.87 4.13
C PHE A 156 -14.78 3.78 4.47
N GLY A 157 -14.56 5.10 4.60
CA GLY A 157 -15.63 6.06 4.86
C GLY A 157 -16.36 6.44 3.58
N GLU A 158 -17.68 6.40 3.60
CA GLU A 158 -18.53 6.77 2.46
C GLU A 158 -18.63 8.30 2.30
N ASP A 159 -18.62 9.03 3.40
CA ASP A 159 -18.79 10.48 3.40
C ASP A 159 -17.47 11.23 3.27
N GLY A 160 -17.43 12.20 2.35
CA GLY A 160 -16.33 13.14 2.20
C GLY A 160 -16.77 14.56 2.55
N VAL A 161 -15.86 15.34 3.15
CA VAL A 161 -16.09 16.76 3.44
C VAL A 161 -15.86 17.57 2.18
N GLU A 162 -16.86 18.38 1.79
CA GLU A 162 -16.73 19.27 0.63
C GLU A 162 -15.68 20.34 0.89
N LEU A 163 -14.72 20.47 -0.04
CA LEU A 163 -13.71 21.51 -0.04
C LEU A 163 -13.76 22.39 -1.29
N ARG A 164 -14.52 21.99 -2.31
CA ARG A 164 -14.50 22.61 -3.63
C ARG A 164 -14.88 24.09 -3.63
N ASP A 165 -15.79 24.47 -2.76
CA ASP A 165 -16.22 25.86 -2.56
C ASP A 165 -15.09 26.76 -2.03
N LEU A 166 -14.06 26.19 -1.39
CA LEU A 166 -12.90 26.89 -0.83
C LEU A 166 -11.62 26.73 -1.66
N LEU A 167 -11.72 26.16 -2.87
CA LEU A 167 -10.60 25.94 -3.78
C LEU A 167 -10.61 26.88 -4.99
N ALA A 168 -11.53 27.83 -5.03
CA ALA A 168 -11.71 28.71 -6.18
C ALA A 168 -10.78 29.94 -6.14
N ASP A 169 -10.39 30.42 -4.95
CA ASP A 169 -9.61 31.64 -4.77
C ASP A 169 -8.66 31.51 -3.56
N ASP A 170 -7.43 32.03 -3.72
CA ASP A 170 -6.39 31.96 -2.68
C ASP A 170 -6.78 32.68 -1.38
N SER A 171 -7.66 33.68 -1.45
CA SER A 171 -8.17 34.38 -0.25
C SER A 171 -8.98 33.48 0.68
N GLN A 172 -9.45 32.33 0.19
CA GLN A 172 -10.20 31.32 0.95
C GLN A 172 -9.31 30.34 1.70
N GLN A 173 -7.98 30.42 1.53
CA GLN A 173 -7.02 29.52 2.19
C GLN A 173 -7.20 29.40 3.71
N PRO A 174 -7.43 30.46 4.48
CA PRO A 174 -7.65 30.34 5.93
C PRO A 174 -8.88 29.49 6.28
N GLN A 175 -10.00 29.68 5.56
CA GLN A 175 -11.23 28.90 5.76
C GLN A 175 -11.03 27.44 5.34
N LEU A 176 -10.25 27.17 4.28
CA LEU A 176 -9.90 25.83 3.84
C LEU A 176 -9.12 25.08 4.93
N ILE A 177 -8.10 25.74 5.50
CA ILE A 177 -7.28 25.17 6.58
C ILE A 177 -8.15 24.87 7.80
N GLU A 178 -8.99 25.80 8.22
CA GLU A 178 -9.89 25.62 9.35
C GLU A 178 -10.85 24.44 9.14
N ARG A 179 -11.46 24.33 7.95
CA ARG A 179 -12.36 23.22 7.60
C ARG A 179 -11.63 21.87 7.65
N ILE A 180 -10.40 21.80 7.13
CA ILE A 180 -9.58 20.58 7.18
C ILE A 180 -9.26 20.23 8.65
N GLN A 181 -8.80 21.18 9.44
CA GLN A 181 -8.45 20.96 10.85
C GLN A 181 -9.67 20.51 11.67
N THR A 182 -10.81 21.14 11.49
CA THR A 182 -12.07 20.75 12.15
C THR A 182 -12.45 19.32 11.77
N SER A 183 -12.34 18.98 10.48
CA SER A 183 -12.64 17.63 10.00
C SER A 183 -11.69 16.58 10.59
N LEU A 184 -10.41 16.91 10.76
CA LEU A 184 -9.44 16.00 11.38
C LEU A 184 -9.80 15.65 12.83
N ASN A 185 -10.35 16.60 13.59
CA ASN A 185 -10.80 16.35 14.96
C ASN A 185 -11.99 15.39 15.04
N THR A 186 -12.73 15.23 13.94
CA THR A 186 -13.86 14.27 13.87
C THR A 186 -13.47 12.91 13.28
N LYS A 187 -12.18 12.73 12.95
CA LYS A 187 -11.71 11.47 12.39
C LYS A 187 -11.87 10.33 13.40
N ALA A 188 -12.95 9.56 13.23
CA ALA A 188 -13.16 8.36 14.02
C ALA A 188 -12.16 7.27 13.63
N VAL A 189 -11.72 6.48 14.60
CA VAL A 189 -11.01 5.21 14.33
C VAL A 189 -12.09 4.25 13.81
N SER A 190 -12.08 3.99 12.50
CA SER A 190 -12.96 2.98 11.92
C SER A 190 -12.48 1.59 12.34
N HIS A 191 -13.40 0.79 12.86
CA HIS A 191 -13.17 -0.61 13.24
C HIS A 191 -13.44 -1.54 12.09
#